data_aeb2398c76467116d9ff1146bbbd6339
#
_entry.id   aeb2398c76467116d9ff1146bbbd6339
#
_cell.length_a   1.000
_cell.length_b   1.000
_cell.length_c   1.000
_cell.angle_alpha   90.00
_cell.angle_beta   90.00
_cell.angle_gamma   90.00
#
_symmetry.space_group_name_H-M   'P 1'
#
loop_
_entity.id
_entity.type
_entity.pdbx_description
1 polymer ?
#
loop_
_entity_poly.entity_id
_entity_poly.type
_entity_poly.pdbx_seq_one_letter_code
_entity_poly.pdbx_strand_id
1 'polypeptide(L)'
;MIYLSGMMLRPKELEKIRKKISVENDELDCLTAMCYMGTGKYSKANSMLEKIGKRRNGQLPICVFFYRRAMKQQETDTMEEEKMKKRAKKVVALFLTAGILLSGTAACSNVEGMHLSGSTRELNVTKEDTGKSGDNVQMLPSDEKSDKIFADSYADFAIKAFQNSYEAGKNTMISPYSVINALAMTANGASGETLEQMESVLCGTADCSLDLLNRELQRLQSSMPKEKNNHLYTANSIWYKDSDENFVPADDFLKLNAEFYQADIFASAFDEKTTKDINRWIDRRTDGMIKDIMDQIPPYAIMYLVNAVAFEGEWQDPYEKEQVHDADFYDIDGNHSTVSMMYSEEYSFLKEEHAVGFIKPYKEGFDFVALLPDENMDIRDYISQMNGETFLKTIAQANDTIVQTGMPKFKAETQKELAEVLDRMGMHDAFDEKLADFSQMGNCKNGDNLYISRVLHRTKIEVNELGTKAGAATVVEVETMGCPEAVENVVLDRPFVYAIIDRENGIPVFIGAADAL
;
A
#
# COMPACT_ATOMS: atom_id res chain seq x y z
N MET A 1 -32.55 -8.89 13.62
CA MET A 1 -31.09 -8.90 13.36
C MET A 1 -30.44 -9.77 14.45
N ILE A 2 -30.10 -11.02 14.13
CA ILE A 2 -29.40 -11.90 15.08
C ILE A 2 -27.94 -11.94 14.63
N TYR A 3 -27.11 -11.11 15.27
CA TYR A 3 -25.66 -11.22 15.20
C TYR A 3 -25.27 -12.45 16.01
N LEU A 4 -24.89 -13.53 15.36
CA LEU A 4 -24.16 -14.64 15.98
C LEU A 4 -22.67 -14.38 15.76
N SER A 5 -22.06 -13.74 16.75
CA SER A 5 -20.62 -13.60 16.87
C SER A 5 -19.94 -14.99 16.78
N GLY A 6 -19.01 -15.16 15.84
CA GLY A 6 -17.89 -16.07 15.97
C GLY A 6 -18.12 -17.57 15.86
N MET A 7 -19.28 -18.08 15.46
CA MET A 7 -19.48 -19.52 15.21
C MET A 7 -19.89 -19.80 13.77
N MET A 8 -18.98 -20.36 12.98
CA MET A 8 -19.32 -21.00 11.71
C MET A 8 -20.22 -22.21 11.99
N LEU A 9 -21.54 -21.99 12.00
CA LEU A 9 -22.50 -23.08 12.10
C LEU A 9 -22.40 -23.97 10.86
N ARG A 10 -22.19 -25.28 11.07
CA ARG A 10 -22.14 -26.25 9.98
C ARG A 10 -23.52 -26.37 9.32
N PRO A 11 -23.62 -26.60 7.99
CA PRO A 11 -24.91 -26.71 7.28
C PRO A 11 -25.92 -27.64 7.94
N LYS A 12 -25.45 -28.73 8.55
CA LYS A 12 -26.30 -29.71 9.27
C LYS A 12 -26.95 -29.14 10.56
N GLU A 13 -26.33 -28.15 11.19
CA GLU A 13 -26.84 -27.50 12.41
C GLU A 13 -27.93 -26.50 12.06
N LEU A 14 -27.73 -25.73 10.99
CA LEU A 14 -28.76 -24.84 10.45
C LEU A 14 -29.99 -25.61 9.93
N GLU A 15 -29.81 -26.77 9.31
CA GLU A 15 -30.94 -27.66 8.95
C GLU A 15 -31.71 -28.17 10.16
N LYS A 16 -31.04 -28.43 11.30
CA LYS A 16 -31.71 -28.83 12.56
C LYS A 16 -32.51 -27.67 13.15
N ILE A 17 -31.99 -26.45 13.10
CA ILE A 17 -32.69 -25.24 13.52
C ILE A 17 -33.90 -25.00 12.62
N ARG A 18 -33.73 -25.09 11.31
CA ARG A 18 -34.80 -24.95 10.31
C ARG A 18 -35.95 -25.96 10.52
N LYS A 19 -35.65 -27.20 10.86
CA LYS A 19 -36.68 -28.22 11.17
C LYS A 19 -37.46 -27.95 12.45
N LYS A 20 -36.92 -27.13 13.37
CA LYS A 20 -37.58 -26.73 14.61
C LYS A 20 -38.45 -25.47 14.44
N ILE A 21 -38.21 -24.68 13.40
CA ILE A 21 -38.99 -23.48 13.11
C ILE A 21 -40.07 -23.88 12.10
N SER A 22 -41.34 -23.93 12.53
CA SER A 22 -42.46 -24.38 11.73
C SER A 22 -42.94 -23.37 10.69
N VAL A 23 -42.27 -22.24 10.52
CA VAL A 23 -42.59 -21.17 9.57
C VAL A 23 -41.52 -21.11 8.49
N GLU A 24 -41.91 -21.00 7.22
CA GLU A 24 -41.02 -20.72 6.11
C GLU A 24 -40.35 -19.35 6.31
N ASN A 25 -39.06 -19.34 6.50
CA ASN A 25 -38.27 -18.12 6.70
C ASN A 25 -37.18 -18.03 5.63
N ASP A 26 -37.37 -17.08 4.71
CA ASP A 26 -36.47 -16.89 3.57
C ASP A 26 -35.05 -16.49 3.98
N GLU A 27 -34.88 -15.76 5.11
CA GLU A 27 -33.58 -15.37 5.62
C GLU A 27 -32.78 -16.58 6.14
N LEU A 28 -33.46 -17.51 6.85
CA LEU A 28 -32.83 -18.74 7.33
C LEU A 28 -32.50 -19.68 6.16
N ASP A 29 -33.34 -19.71 5.13
CA ASP A 29 -33.10 -20.47 3.90
C ASP A 29 -31.91 -19.88 3.12
N CYS A 30 -31.77 -18.54 3.06
CA CYS A 30 -30.59 -17.88 2.48
C CYS A 30 -29.31 -18.20 3.24
N LEU A 31 -29.30 -18.06 4.57
CA LEU A 31 -28.14 -18.40 5.41
C LEU A 31 -27.74 -19.88 5.24
N THR A 32 -28.71 -20.79 5.16
CA THR A 32 -28.45 -22.21 4.95
C THR A 32 -27.86 -22.47 3.55
N ALA A 33 -28.34 -21.75 2.53
CA ALA A 33 -27.78 -21.82 1.18
C ALA A 33 -26.33 -21.31 1.17
N MET A 34 -26.03 -20.18 1.82
CA MET A 34 -24.67 -19.64 1.96
C MET A 34 -23.72 -20.63 2.64
N CYS A 35 -24.16 -21.31 3.71
CA CYS A 35 -23.34 -22.35 4.36
C CYS A 35 -23.08 -23.58 3.46
N TYR A 36 -24.04 -23.95 2.61
CA TYR A 36 -23.81 -25.01 1.62
C TYR A 36 -22.79 -24.59 0.55
N MET A 37 -22.74 -23.30 0.24
CA MET A 37 -21.79 -22.73 -0.69
C MET A 37 -20.37 -22.75 -0.13
N GLY A 38 -20.17 -22.22 1.06
CA GLY A 38 -18.87 -22.24 1.74
C GLY A 38 -18.30 -23.66 1.99
N THR A 39 -19.14 -24.70 1.84
CA THR A 39 -18.71 -26.11 1.92
C THR A 39 -18.67 -26.84 0.57
N GLY A 40 -18.71 -26.11 -0.57
CA GLY A 40 -18.60 -26.67 -1.91
C GLY A 40 -19.83 -27.46 -2.41
N LYS A 41 -20.99 -27.33 -1.75
CA LYS A 41 -22.22 -28.06 -2.10
C LYS A 41 -23.18 -27.23 -2.95
N TYR A 42 -22.71 -26.73 -4.06
CA TYR A 42 -23.36 -25.74 -4.93
C TYR A 42 -24.75 -26.17 -5.45
N SER A 43 -24.95 -27.44 -5.85
CA SER A 43 -26.24 -27.89 -6.34
C SER A 43 -27.37 -27.84 -5.30
N LYS A 44 -27.03 -28.06 -4.00
CA LYS A 44 -27.98 -27.87 -2.89
C LYS A 44 -28.30 -26.43 -2.63
N ALA A 45 -27.30 -25.56 -2.65
CA ALA A 45 -27.46 -24.13 -2.50
C ALA A 45 -28.37 -23.55 -3.59
N ASN A 46 -28.11 -23.85 -4.87
CA ASN A 46 -28.92 -23.40 -5.99
C ASN A 46 -30.37 -23.86 -5.91
N SER A 47 -30.64 -25.11 -5.54
CA SER A 47 -32.00 -25.61 -5.36
C SER A 47 -32.77 -24.88 -4.25
N MET A 48 -32.09 -24.42 -3.20
CA MET A 48 -32.72 -23.61 -2.15
C MET A 48 -33.01 -22.18 -2.62
N LEU A 49 -32.09 -21.56 -3.33
CA LEU A 49 -32.25 -20.19 -3.87
C LEU A 49 -33.34 -20.12 -4.93
N GLU A 50 -33.51 -21.16 -5.78
CA GLU A 50 -34.64 -21.24 -6.72
C GLU A 50 -36.00 -21.32 -6.00
N LYS A 51 -36.08 -22.01 -4.87
CA LYS A 51 -37.32 -22.06 -4.06
C LYS A 51 -37.66 -20.69 -3.46
N ILE A 52 -36.68 -19.95 -2.98
CA ILE A 52 -36.86 -18.59 -2.47
C ILE A 52 -37.31 -17.66 -3.60
N GLY A 53 -36.67 -17.72 -4.76
CA GLY A 53 -37.07 -16.90 -5.92
C GLY A 53 -38.51 -17.18 -6.40
N LYS A 54 -38.96 -18.42 -6.37
CA LYS A 54 -40.36 -18.76 -6.70
C LYS A 54 -41.37 -18.22 -5.68
N ARG A 55 -41.01 -18.19 -4.39
CA ARG A 55 -41.89 -17.62 -3.33
C ARG A 55 -42.00 -16.10 -3.40
N ARG A 56 -40.97 -15.40 -3.88
CA ARG A 56 -40.89 -13.95 -3.95
C ARG A 56 -41.19 -13.36 -5.35
N ASN A 57 -41.87 -14.07 -6.23
CA ASN A 57 -42.22 -13.61 -7.60
C ASN A 57 -41.02 -13.04 -8.38
N GLY A 58 -39.85 -13.64 -8.22
CA GLY A 58 -38.63 -13.24 -8.91
C GLY A 58 -37.76 -12.22 -8.18
N GLN A 59 -38.25 -11.59 -7.11
CA GLN A 59 -37.43 -10.72 -6.25
C GLN A 59 -36.58 -11.58 -5.30
N LEU A 60 -35.30 -11.64 -5.55
CA LEU A 60 -34.35 -12.33 -4.70
C LEU A 60 -33.75 -11.36 -3.66
N PRO A 61 -33.50 -11.80 -2.41
CA PRO A 61 -32.80 -10.98 -1.43
C PRO A 61 -31.41 -10.57 -1.92
N ILE A 62 -30.92 -9.42 -1.52
CA ILE A 62 -29.61 -8.83 -1.88
C ILE A 62 -28.45 -9.83 -1.70
N CYS A 63 -28.50 -10.66 -0.67
CA CYS A 63 -27.51 -11.73 -0.43
C CYS A 63 -27.38 -12.75 -1.59
N VAL A 64 -28.44 -12.93 -2.38
CA VAL A 64 -28.44 -13.82 -3.56
C VAL A 64 -27.75 -13.17 -4.75
N PHE A 65 -27.78 -11.85 -4.83
CA PHE A 65 -27.12 -11.07 -5.86
C PHE A 65 -25.60 -11.15 -5.69
N PHE A 66 -25.09 -10.87 -4.49
CA PHE A 66 -23.66 -11.01 -4.18
C PHE A 66 -23.15 -12.45 -4.41
N TYR A 67 -23.98 -13.42 -4.13
CA TYR A 67 -23.64 -14.81 -4.41
C TYR A 67 -23.50 -15.14 -5.89
N ARG A 68 -24.45 -14.72 -6.72
CA ARG A 68 -24.37 -14.96 -8.18
C ARG A 68 -23.13 -14.29 -8.77
N ARG A 69 -22.72 -13.15 -8.22
CA ARG A 69 -21.49 -12.44 -8.61
C ARG A 69 -20.25 -13.26 -8.21
N ALA A 70 -20.18 -13.72 -6.97
CA ALA A 70 -19.07 -14.55 -6.49
C ALA A 70 -18.94 -15.90 -7.26
N MET A 71 -20.06 -16.54 -7.61
CA MET A 71 -20.05 -17.77 -8.40
C MET A 71 -19.63 -17.55 -9.85
N LYS A 72 -20.03 -16.42 -10.45
CA LYS A 72 -19.61 -16.07 -11.81
C LYS A 72 -18.10 -15.80 -11.87
N GLN A 73 -17.54 -15.21 -10.82
CA GLN A 73 -16.10 -15.00 -10.64
C GLN A 73 -15.37 -16.35 -10.53
N GLN A 74 -15.88 -17.26 -9.68
CA GLN A 74 -15.27 -18.57 -9.45
C GLN A 74 -15.37 -19.52 -10.65
N GLU A 75 -16.43 -19.40 -11.48
CA GLU A 75 -16.54 -20.14 -12.76
C GLU A 75 -15.56 -19.61 -13.81
N THR A 76 -15.27 -18.30 -13.82
CA THR A 76 -14.25 -17.68 -14.68
C THR A 76 -12.85 -18.14 -14.25
N ASP A 77 -12.55 -18.14 -12.97
CA ASP A 77 -11.27 -18.56 -12.41
C ASP A 77 -10.98 -20.04 -12.66
N THR A 78 -12.00 -20.91 -12.51
CA THR A 78 -11.86 -22.35 -12.84
C THR A 78 -11.69 -22.60 -14.34
N MET A 79 -12.32 -21.80 -15.21
CA MET A 79 -12.12 -21.89 -16.66
C MET A 79 -10.74 -21.40 -17.10
N GLU A 80 -10.21 -20.37 -16.47
CA GLU A 80 -8.85 -19.89 -16.72
C GLU A 80 -7.80 -20.87 -16.20
N GLU A 81 -8.00 -21.45 -15.02
CA GLU A 81 -7.12 -22.48 -14.46
C GLU A 81 -7.09 -23.75 -15.34
N GLU A 82 -8.23 -24.18 -15.92
CA GLU A 82 -8.24 -25.25 -16.91
C GLU A 82 -7.57 -24.89 -18.24
N LYS A 83 -7.71 -23.63 -18.69
CA LYS A 83 -7.00 -23.13 -19.88
C LYS A 83 -5.51 -23.05 -19.65
N MET A 84 -5.07 -22.61 -18.47
CA MET A 84 -3.66 -22.59 -18.08
C MET A 84 -3.10 -24.01 -17.94
N LYS A 85 -3.80 -24.93 -17.32
CA LYS A 85 -3.40 -26.34 -17.25
C LYS A 85 -3.29 -27.00 -18.62
N LYS A 86 -4.17 -26.66 -19.59
CA LYS A 86 -4.07 -27.11 -20.98
C LYS A 86 -2.91 -26.47 -21.74
N ARG A 87 -2.59 -25.19 -21.49
CA ARG A 87 -1.41 -24.51 -22.04
C ARG A 87 -0.12 -25.08 -21.46
N ALA A 88 -0.04 -25.27 -20.16
CA ALA A 88 1.11 -25.87 -19.48
C ALA A 88 1.39 -27.29 -19.98
N LYS A 89 0.35 -28.14 -20.19
CA LYS A 89 0.52 -29.48 -20.80
C LYS A 89 1.04 -29.41 -22.22
N LYS A 90 0.65 -28.42 -23.03
CA LYS A 90 1.21 -28.21 -24.40
C LYS A 90 2.65 -27.73 -24.37
N VAL A 91 3.02 -26.87 -23.43
CA VAL A 91 4.40 -26.38 -23.25
C VAL A 91 5.31 -27.50 -22.76
N VAL A 92 4.87 -28.32 -21.81
CA VAL A 92 5.62 -29.51 -21.32
C VAL A 92 5.80 -30.53 -22.43
N ALA A 93 4.82 -30.75 -23.31
CA ALA A 93 4.96 -31.62 -24.47
C ALA A 93 5.96 -31.09 -25.53
N LEU A 94 6.16 -29.78 -25.62
CA LEU A 94 7.16 -29.17 -26.52
C LEU A 94 8.59 -29.24 -25.95
N PHE A 95 8.74 -29.27 -24.63
CA PHE A 95 10.06 -29.38 -23.98
C PHE A 95 10.58 -30.82 -23.84
N LEU A 96 9.71 -31.84 -23.96
CA LEU A 96 10.12 -33.25 -23.92
C LEU A 96 10.74 -33.78 -25.23
N THR A 97 10.73 -32.99 -26.30
CA THR A 97 11.36 -33.36 -27.58
C THR A 97 12.71 -32.67 -27.82
N ALA A 98 13.20 -31.82 -26.91
CA ALA A 98 14.47 -31.09 -27.05
C ALA A 98 15.46 -31.28 -25.88
N GLY A 99 15.29 -32.28 -25.05
CA GLY A 99 16.07 -32.49 -23.85
C GLY A 99 16.92 -33.74 -23.80
N ILE A 100 18.08 -33.74 -24.40
CA ILE A 100 19.24 -34.53 -23.93
C ILE A 100 20.47 -33.66 -24.11
N LEU A 101 21.11 -33.36 -22.99
CA LEU A 101 22.43 -32.91 -22.68
C LEU A 101 22.46 -31.58 -21.90
N LEU A 102 22.56 -31.71 -20.58
CA LEU A 102 23.63 -31.15 -19.76
C LEU A 102 23.29 -31.35 -18.28
N SER A 103 24.07 -32.22 -17.67
CA SER A 103 24.10 -32.51 -16.23
C SER A 103 24.80 -31.39 -15.46
N GLY A 104 24.25 -31.05 -14.30
CA GLY A 104 25.03 -30.58 -13.15
C GLY A 104 24.93 -29.10 -12.84
N THR A 105 24.41 -28.86 -11.73
CA THR A 105 24.77 -27.98 -10.62
C THR A 105 23.59 -27.17 -10.07
N ALA A 106 23.56 -27.10 -8.75
CA ALA A 106 22.56 -26.55 -7.85
C ALA A 106 21.97 -25.21 -8.28
N ALA A 107 20.63 -25.11 -8.20
CA ALA A 107 19.91 -23.86 -8.37
C ALA A 107 19.96 -23.06 -7.07
N CYS A 108 20.82 -22.06 -7.02
CA CYS A 108 20.60 -20.85 -6.24
C CYS A 108 19.67 -19.96 -7.03
N SER A 109 18.64 -19.42 -6.40
CA SER A 109 17.75 -18.42 -6.98
C SER A 109 18.51 -17.13 -7.22
N ASN A 110 19.11 -17.01 -8.39
CA ASN A 110 19.75 -15.78 -8.85
C ASN A 110 18.68 -14.79 -9.30
N VAL A 111 18.64 -13.62 -8.68
CA VAL A 111 18.13 -12.41 -9.31
C VAL A 111 19.07 -12.11 -10.49
N GLU A 112 18.66 -12.49 -11.70
CA GLU A 112 19.48 -12.36 -12.90
C GLU A 112 19.82 -10.88 -13.17
N GLY A 113 21.09 -10.56 -13.14
CA GLY A 113 21.67 -9.59 -14.04
C GLY A 113 21.76 -8.14 -13.59
N MET A 114 21.95 -7.81 -12.31
CA MET A 114 22.45 -6.49 -11.96
C MET A 114 23.98 -6.47 -12.15
N HIS A 115 24.45 -5.88 -13.24
CA HIS A 115 25.88 -5.58 -13.39
C HIS A 115 26.21 -4.38 -12.51
N LEU A 116 26.55 -4.64 -11.24
CA LEU A 116 27.18 -3.67 -10.36
C LEU A 116 28.55 -3.31 -10.92
N SER A 117 29.01 -2.10 -10.67
CA SER A 117 30.39 -1.72 -10.98
C SER A 117 31.34 -2.62 -10.17
N GLY A 118 32.52 -2.89 -10.68
CA GLY A 118 33.50 -3.76 -9.98
C GLY A 118 33.94 -3.24 -8.62
N SER A 119 33.49 -2.06 -8.19
CA SER A 119 33.73 -1.45 -6.88
C SER A 119 32.55 -1.61 -5.90
N THR A 120 31.45 -2.24 -6.31
CA THR A 120 30.29 -2.52 -5.46
C THR A 120 30.09 -4.02 -5.32
N ARG A 121 29.93 -4.49 -4.09
CA ARG A 121 29.71 -5.89 -3.73
C ARG A 121 28.41 -6.02 -2.92
N GLU A 122 27.47 -6.81 -3.42
CA GLU A 122 26.30 -7.23 -2.66
C GLU A 122 26.70 -8.26 -1.59
N LEU A 123 26.21 -8.08 -0.39
CA LEU A 123 26.44 -9.01 0.72
C LEU A 123 25.18 -9.86 0.93
N ASN A 124 25.34 -11.16 0.75
CA ASN A 124 24.31 -12.10 1.17
C ASN A 124 24.35 -12.23 2.71
N VAL A 125 23.59 -11.37 3.38
CA VAL A 125 23.29 -11.53 4.82
C VAL A 125 22.20 -12.60 4.92
N THR A 126 22.62 -13.87 4.76
CA THR A 126 21.68 -14.98 4.78
C THR A 126 21.35 -15.42 6.20
N LYS A 127 20.13 -15.94 6.36
CA LYS A 127 19.55 -16.57 7.56
C LYS A 127 20.31 -17.81 8.08
N GLU A 128 21.51 -18.12 7.55
CA GLU A 128 22.18 -19.40 7.81
C GLU A 128 23.01 -19.46 9.09
N ASP A 129 23.26 -18.34 9.78
CA ASP A 129 24.12 -18.35 10.98
C ASP A 129 23.38 -18.47 12.32
N THR A 130 22.06 -18.61 12.34
CA THR A 130 21.31 -18.83 13.60
C THR A 130 21.00 -20.28 13.91
N GLY A 131 21.77 -21.26 13.43
CA GLY A 131 21.78 -22.66 13.92
C GLY A 131 20.41 -23.34 14.13
N LYS A 132 19.31 -22.82 13.57
CA LYS A 132 17.99 -23.43 13.57
C LYS A 132 17.45 -23.47 12.14
N SER A 133 17.28 -24.69 11.69
CA SER A 133 16.59 -25.22 10.52
C SER A 133 15.57 -24.25 9.93
N GLY A 134 15.66 -24.08 8.59
CA GLY A 134 14.71 -23.34 7.80
C GLY A 134 13.28 -23.83 7.92
N ASP A 135 12.54 -23.24 8.83
CA ASP A 135 11.10 -23.32 8.87
C ASP A 135 10.59 -21.89 9.05
N ASN A 136 9.75 -21.46 8.10
CA ASN A 136 8.81 -20.36 8.19
C ASN A 136 9.07 -19.42 9.37
N VAL A 137 9.50 -18.19 9.12
CA VAL A 137 9.23 -17.10 10.06
C VAL A 137 7.70 -17.14 10.21
N GLN A 138 7.25 -17.82 11.25
CA GLN A 138 5.86 -17.90 11.62
C GLN A 138 5.53 -16.48 12.05
N MET A 139 4.91 -15.71 11.16
CA MET A 139 4.32 -14.42 11.53
C MET A 139 3.50 -14.72 12.78
N LEU A 140 3.91 -14.15 13.91
CA LEU A 140 3.12 -14.25 15.13
C LEU A 140 1.73 -13.72 14.79
N PRO A 141 0.64 -14.43 15.15
CA PRO A 141 -0.69 -13.91 14.91
C PRO A 141 -0.77 -12.53 15.54
N SER A 142 -1.23 -11.56 14.76
CA SER A 142 -1.54 -10.24 15.28
C SER A 142 -2.62 -10.38 16.35
N ASP A 143 -2.55 -9.56 17.36
CA ASP A 143 -3.70 -9.32 18.21
C ASP A 143 -4.35 -7.98 17.79
N GLU A 144 -5.67 -7.91 17.87
CA GLU A 144 -6.46 -6.72 17.49
C GLU A 144 -5.96 -5.43 18.17
N LYS A 145 -5.34 -5.55 19.33
CA LYS A 145 -4.79 -4.42 20.08
C LYS A 145 -3.52 -3.88 19.39
N SER A 146 -2.60 -4.75 19.01
CA SER A 146 -1.36 -4.37 18.31
C SER A 146 -1.66 -3.78 16.93
N ASP A 147 -2.61 -4.37 16.20
CA ASP A 147 -3.07 -3.84 14.91
C ASP A 147 -3.62 -2.43 15.04
N LYS A 148 -4.46 -2.19 16.06
CA LYS A 148 -5.03 -0.86 16.31
C LYS A 148 -3.96 0.14 16.71
N ILE A 149 -3.05 -0.20 17.62
CA ILE A 149 -1.95 0.69 18.05
C ILE A 149 -1.11 1.08 16.84
N PHE A 150 -0.75 0.12 16.00
CA PHE A 150 0.01 0.38 14.79
C PHE A 150 -0.75 1.29 13.82
N ALA A 151 -2.01 0.98 13.50
CA ALA A 151 -2.80 1.78 12.57
C ALA A 151 -2.98 3.23 13.05
N ASP A 152 -3.29 3.42 14.34
CA ASP A 152 -3.45 4.75 14.94
C ASP A 152 -2.12 5.53 14.89
N SER A 153 -0.99 4.91 15.29
CA SER A 153 0.34 5.52 15.27
C SER A 153 0.80 5.86 13.86
N TYR A 154 0.62 4.92 12.93
CA TYR A 154 0.97 5.12 11.53
C TYR A 154 0.17 6.26 10.89
N ALA A 155 -1.15 6.29 11.09
CA ALA A 155 -2.00 7.34 10.54
C ALA A 155 -1.66 8.72 11.11
N ASP A 156 -1.36 8.80 12.41
CA ASP A 156 -0.93 10.05 13.06
C ASP A 156 0.40 10.54 12.48
N PHE A 157 1.39 9.65 12.34
CA PHE A 157 2.65 9.95 11.65
C PHE A 157 2.41 10.42 10.20
N ALA A 158 1.57 9.70 9.44
CA ALA A 158 1.31 9.99 8.04
C ALA A 158 0.70 11.38 7.84
N ILE A 159 -0.31 11.72 8.64
CA ILE A 159 -0.97 13.03 8.56
C ILE A 159 -0.01 14.14 9.00
N LYS A 160 0.74 13.97 10.10
CA LYS A 160 1.73 14.97 10.55
C LYS A 160 2.84 15.20 9.52
N ALA A 161 3.36 14.11 8.93
CA ALA A 161 4.37 14.20 7.88
C ALA A 161 3.84 14.92 6.64
N PHE A 162 2.58 14.67 6.25
CA PHE A 162 1.92 15.38 5.16
C PHE A 162 1.73 16.86 5.47
N GLN A 163 1.17 17.20 6.63
CA GLN A 163 0.97 18.58 7.07
C GLN A 163 2.27 19.39 7.05
N ASN A 164 3.37 18.83 7.59
CA ASN A 164 4.67 19.48 7.62
C ASN A 164 5.38 19.50 6.25
N SER A 165 4.91 18.72 5.29
CA SER A 165 5.43 18.67 3.92
C SER A 165 4.62 19.51 2.95
N TYR A 166 3.38 19.83 3.26
CA TYR A 166 2.47 20.58 2.38
C TYR A 166 3.01 21.99 2.08
N GLU A 167 2.91 22.40 0.82
CA GLU A 167 3.26 23.72 0.31
C GLU A 167 2.09 24.27 -0.49
N ALA A 168 1.43 25.30 0.05
CA ALA A 168 0.27 25.93 -0.60
C ALA A 168 0.57 26.39 -2.03
N GLY A 169 -0.36 26.12 -2.95
CA GLY A 169 -0.25 26.45 -4.37
C GLY A 169 0.61 25.46 -5.17
N LYS A 170 1.05 24.36 -4.55
CA LYS A 170 1.79 23.30 -5.23
C LYS A 170 1.12 21.94 -4.98
N ASN A 171 1.02 21.13 -6.03
CA ASN A 171 0.63 19.76 -5.85
C ASN A 171 1.68 19.03 -5.01
N THR A 172 1.34 18.75 -3.76
CA THR A 172 2.23 18.10 -2.81
C THR A 172 1.81 16.64 -2.64
N MET A 173 2.76 15.72 -2.67
CA MET A 173 2.50 14.32 -2.35
C MET A 173 3.67 13.73 -1.57
N ILE A 174 3.37 12.96 -0.54
CA ILE A 174 4.34 12.13 0.14
C ILE A 174 3.90 10.67 0.18
N SER A 175 4.84 9.78 0.39
CA SER A 175 4.57 8.40 0.77
C SER A 175 4.96 8.19 2.24
N PRO A 176 4.01 8.25 3.17
CA PRO A 176 4.29 7.97 4.58
C PRO A 176 4.91 6.60 4.76
N TYR A 177 4.48 5.62 3.95
CA TYR A 177 5.03 4.27 3.96
C TYR A 177 6.53 4.25 3.63
N SER A 178 6.96 5.01 2.62
CA SER A 178 8.39 5.15 2.27
C SER A 178 9.17 5.77 3.43
N VAL A 179 8.68 6.89 3.96
CA VAL A 179 9.37 7.65 5.00
C VAL A 179 9.49 6.85 6.30
N ILE A 180 8.40 6.23 6.77
CA ILE A 180 8.41 5.45 8.02
C ILE A 180 9.34 4.24 7.92
N ASN A 181 9.37 3.54 6.77
CA ASN A 181 10.29 2.42 6.56
C ASN A 181 11.76 2.86 6.61
N ALA A 182 12.12 3.95 5.91
CA ALA A 182 13.49 4.47 5.92
C ALA A 182 13.94 4.88 7.33
N LEU A 183 13.05 5.58 8.06
CA LEU A 183 13.35 6.07 9.41
C LEU A 183 13.39 4.93 10.43
N ALA A 184 12.51 3.95 10.35
CA ALA A 184 12.52 2.80 11.24
C ALA A 184 13.75 1.91 11.00
N MET A 185 14.18 1.72 9.74
CA MET A 185 15.49 1.11 9.43
C MET A 185 16.64 1.85 10.10
N THR A 186 16.61 3.18 10.09
CA THR A 186 17.64 4.03 10.71
C THR A 186 17.55 3.97 12.23
N ALA A 187 16.35 4.00 12.81
CA ALA A 187 16.12 3.93 14.25
C ALA A 187 16.63 2.62 14.88
N ASN A 188 16.69 1.53 14.10
CA ASN A 188 17.31 0.28 14.53
C ASN A 188 18.82 0.41 14.80
N GLY A 189 19.45 1.50 14.35
CA GLY A 189 20.85 1.84 14.65
C GLY A 189 21.02 2.90 15.73
N ALA A 190 19.92 3.48 16.22
CA ALA A 190 19.93 4.56 17.21
C ALA A 190 19.96 4.06 18.66
N SER A 191 20.34 4.94 19.57
CA SER A 191 20.37 4.72 21.03
C SER A 191 20.00 6.00 21.78
N GLY A 192 19.73 5.84 23.09
CA GLY A 192 19.51 6.96 24.01
C GLY A 192 18.44 7.94 23.55
N GLU A 193 18.70 9.25 23.74
CA GLU A 193 17.77 10.34 23.40
C GLU A 193 17.41 10.34 21.90
N THR A 194 18.37 10.04 21.02
CA THR A 194 18.11 9.92 19.58
C THR A 194 17.05 8.88 19.27
N LEU A 195 17.13 7.69 19.87
CA LEU A 195 16.13 6.65 19.71
C LEU A 195 14.79 7.07 20.29
N GLU A 196 14.76 7.67 21.48
CA GLU A 196 13.54 8.13 22.15
C GLU A 196 12.80 9.18 21.30
N GLN A 197 13.52 10.15 20.70
CA GLN A 197 12.94 11.12 19.79
C GLN A 197 12.43 10.47 18.50
N MET A 198 13.19 9.54 17.92
CA MET A 198 12.75 8.80 16.73
C MET A 198 11.50 7.96 17.01
N GLU A 199 11.45 7.22 18.11
CA GLU A 199 10.25 6.47 18.52
C GLU A 199 9.06 7.40 18.78
N SER A 200 9.27 8.54 19.45
CA SER A 200 8.22 9.52 19.69
C SER A 200 7.59 10.04 18.39
N VAL A 201 8.41 10.28 17.37
CA VAL A 201 7.93 10.76 16.06
C VAL A 201 7.25 9.64 15.26
N LEU A 202 7.85 8.44 15.24
CA LEU A 202 7.35 7.31 14.43
C LEU A 202 6.15 6.61 15.05
N CYS A 203 6.11 6.53 16.37
CA CYS A 203 5.10 5.80 17.13
C CYS A 203 4.02 6.73 17.73
N GLY A 204 4.35 7.95 18.08
CA GLY A 204 3.40 8.94 18.60
C GLY A 204 2.79 8.63 19.97
N THR A 205 2.81 7.37 20.42
CA THR A 205 2.22 6.91 21.68
C THR A 205 3.19 6.01 22.44
N ALA A 206 3.07 5.99 23.79
CA ALA A 206 3.91 5.14 24.65
C ALA A 206 3.62 3.63 24.50
N ASP A 207 2.48 3.26 23.93
CA ASP A 207 2.10 1.86 23.70
C ASP A 207 2.71 1.28 22.42
N CYS A 208 3.23 2.11 21.52
CA CYS A 208 3.97 1.72 20.34
C CYS A 208 5.48 1.78 20.63
N SER A 209 6.21 0.77 20.20
CA SER A 209 7.68 0.71 20.28
C SER A 209 8.26 0.42 18.89
N LEU A 210 9.55 0.66 18.72
CA LEU A 210 10.25 0.31 17.49
C LEU A 210 10.12 -1.18 17.15
N ASP A 211 10.12 -2.05 18.15
CA ASP A 211 9.90 -3.49 17.97
C ASP A 211 8.51 -3.81 17.39
N LEU A 212 7.46 -3.14 17.90
CA LEU A 212 6.12 -3.28 17.34
C LEU A 212 6.09 -2.75 15.92
N LEU A 213 6.65 -1.56 15.70
CA LEU A 213 6.70 -0.92 14.38
C LEU A 213 7.42 -1.81 13.35
N ASN A 214 8.57 -2.38 13.69
CA ASN A 214 9.32 -3.30 12.83
C ASN A 214 8.46 -4.50 12.39
N ARG A 215 7.79 -5.16 13.33
CA ARG A 215 6.93 -6.32 13.06
C ARG A 215 5.74 -5.97 12.18
N GLU A 216 5.06 -4.88 12.49
CA GLU A 216 3.85 -4.47 11.77
C GLU A 216 4.18 -3.98 10.35
N LEU A 217 5.28 -3.24 10.16
CA LEU A 217 5.75 -2.86 8.82
C LEU A 217 6.14 -4.08 7.98
N GLN A 218 6.80 -5.09 8.59
CA GLN A 218 7.10 -6.35 7.91
C GLN A 218 5.82 -7.09 7.49
N ARG A 219 4.80 -7.12 8.38
CA ARG A 219 3.52 -7.77 8.09
C ARG A 219 2.78 -7.03 6.97
N LEU A 220 2.70 -5.71 7.05
CA LEU A 220 2.10 -4.87 6.03
C LEU A 220 2.76 -5.08 4.67
N GLN A 221 4.09 -5.08 4.61
CA GLN A 221 4.83 -5.36 3.37
C GLN A 221 4.52 -6.75 2.81
N SER A 222 4.32 -7.73 3.69
CA SER A 222 4.07 -9.12 3.29
C SER A 222 2.64 -9.35 2.78
N SER A 223 1.65 -8.57 3.28
CA SER A 223 0.24 -8.66 2.88
C SER A 223 -0.08 -7.89 1.60
N MET A 224 0.74 -6.92 1.22
CA MET A 224 0.50 -6.09 0.03
C MET A 224 0.44 -6.92 -1.26
N PRO A 225 -0.50 -6.60 -2.18
CA PRO A 225 -0.60 -7.25 -3.48
C PRO A 225 0.69 -7.16 -4.29
N LYS A 226 1.00 -8.25 -5.02
CA LYS A 226 2.18 -8.36 -5.90
C LYS A 226 1.78 -8.70 -7.33
N GLU A 227 0.52 -8.47 -7.68
CA GLU A 227 0.00 -8.71 -9.01
C GLU A 227 0.50 -7.64 -9.99
N LYS A 228 0.76 -8.05 -11.22
CA LYS A 228 1.14 -7.09 -12.26
C LYS A 228 0.00 -6.07 -12.46
N ASN A 229 0.34 -4.78 -12.55
CA ASN A 229 -0.58 -3.65 -12.69
C ASN A 229 -1.45 -3.35 -11.44
N ASN A 230 -1.17 -4.00 -10.29
CA ASN A 230 -1.72 -3.65 -8.97
C ASN A 230 -0.65 -3.95 -7.93
N HIS A 231 0.38 -3.12 -7.90
CA HIS A 231 1.59 -3.38 -7.14
C HIS A 231 2.12 -2.11 -6.48
N LEU A 232 2.41 -2.23 -5.18
CA LEU A 232 3.25 -1.28 -4.49
C LEU A 232 4.70 -1.79 -4.55
N TYR A 233 5.50 -1.23 -5.43
CA TYR A 233 6.93 -1.53 -5.53
C TYR A 233 7.63 -0.92 -4.34
N THR A 234 8.17 -1.76 -3.48
CA THR A 234 8.92 -1.35 -2.30
C THR A 234 10.32 -1.92 -2.37
N ALA A 235 11.31 -1.09 -2.12
CA ALA A 235 12.70 -1.52 -2.16
C ALA A 235 13.51 -0.81 -1.08
N ASN A 236 14.16 -1.61 -0.24
CA ASN A 236 15.01 -1.15 0.85
C ASN A 236 16.44 -1.61 0.61
N SER A 237 17.42 -0.74 0.84
CA SER A 237 18.82 -1.12 0.79
C SER A 237 19.69 -0.30 1.74
N ILE A 238 20.78 -0.92 2.14
CA ILE A 238 21.85 -0.31 2.92
C ILE A 238 23.11 -0.35 2.07
N TRP A 239 23.67 0.82 1.84
CA TRP A 239 24.95 0.99 1.15
C TRP A 239 25.94 1.54 2.16
N TYR A 240 27.07 0.89 2.36
CA TYR A 240 28.13 1.40 3.23
C TYR A 240 29.49 1.41 2.53
N LYS A 241 30.34 2.33 2.98
CA LYS A 241 31.66 2.52 2.39
C LYS A 241 32.57 1.35 2.72
N ASP A 242 32.92 0.57 1.69
CA ASP A 242 33.87 -0.55 1.82
C ASP A 242 35.26 -0.02 2.07
N SER A 243 36.02 -0.73 2.91
CA SER A 243 37.39 -0.38 3.26
C SER A 243 37.61 1.01 3.90
N ASP A 244 36.59 1.64 4.47
CA ASP A 244 36.81 2.74 5.37
C ASP A 244 37.39 2.16 6.69
N GLU A 245 38.69 2.40 6.91
CA GLU A 245 39.36 1.93 8.13
C GLU A 245 38.74 2.53 9.40
N ASN A 246 37.91 3.60 9.25
CA ASN A 246 37.31 4.33 10.36
C ASN A 246 35.90 3.85 10.73
N PHE A 247 35.17 3.20 9.81
CA PHE A 247 33.82 2.73 10.08
C PHE A 247 33.65 1.23 9.81
N VAL A 248 33.02 0.54 10.77
CA VAL A 248 32.62 -0.87 10.64
C VAL A 248 31.12 -0.98 11.02
N PRO A 249 30.24 -1.34 10.09
CA PRO A 249 28.83 -1.54 10.40
C PRO A 249 28.66 -2.71 11.39
N ALA A 250 27.65 -2.60 12.26
CA ALA A 250 27.31 -3.67 13.19
C ALA A 250 26.55 -4.79 12.46
N ASP A 251 26.98 -6.03 12.63
CA ASP A 251 26.35 -7.20 12.01
C ASP A 251 24.87 -7.33 12.41
N ASP A 252 24.53 -7.05 13.68
CA ASP A 252 23.16 -7.14 14.18
C ASP A 252 22.25 -6.09 13.53
N PHE A 253 22.74 -4.87 13.31
CA PHE A 253 22.02 -3.83 12.58
C PHE A 253 21.72 -4.25 11.14
N LEU A 254 22.71 -4.81 10.44
CA LEU A 254 22.54 -5.28 9.06
C LEU A 254 21.54 -6.45 9.00
N LYS A 255 21.67 -7.44 9.90
CA LYS A 255 20.77 -8.60 9.98
C LYS A 255 19.34 -8.21 10.27
N LEU A 256 19.12 -7.33 11.23
CA LEU A 256 17.79 -6.85 11.61
C LEU A 256 17.09 -6.17 10.43
N ASN A 257 17.79 -5.29 9.74
CA ASN A 257 17.22 -4.60 8.58
C ASN A 257 16.99 -5.53 7.37
N ALA A 258 17.85 -6.54 7.17
CA ALA A 258 17.62 -7.57 6.17
C ALA A 258 16.39 -8.44 6.51
N GLU A 259 16.14 -8.71 7.79
CA GLU A 259 15.02 -9.54 8.26
C GLU A 259 13.69 -8.81 8.19
N PHE A 260 13.55 -7.63 8.81
CA PHE A 260 12.29 -6.91 8.90
C PHE A 260 11.94 -6.14 7.62
N TYR A 261 12.92 -5.57 6.94
CA TYR A 261 12.72 -4.69 5.80
C TYR A 261 13.11 -5.30 4.46
N GLN A 262 13.61 -6.56 4.45
CA GLN A 262 14.13 -7.22 3.25
C GLN A 262 15.19 -6.36 2.54
N ALA A 263 15.97 -5.60 3.31
CA ALA A 263 16.95 -4.68 2.78
C ALA A 263 18.09 -5.41 2.07
N ASP A 264 18.38 -5.01 0.83
CA ASP A 264 19.60 -5.42 0.12
C ASP A 264 20.80 -4.68 0.72
N ILE A 265 21.90 -5.36 0.95
CA ILE A 265 23.08 -4.78 1.61
C ILE A 265 24.27 -4.74 0.66
N PHE A 266 24.85 -3.56 0.50
CA PHE A 266 25.95 -3.31 -0.42
C PHE A 266 27.13 -2.64 0.27
N ALA A 267 28.32 -3.22 0.09
CA ALA A 267 29.60 -2.57 0.37
C ALA A 267 30.13 -1.93 -0.91
N SER A 268 30.51 -0.65 -0.88
CA SER A 268 30.89 0.10 -2.07
C SER A 268 31.96 1.15 -1.81
N ALA A 269 32.68 1.56 -2.84
CA ALA A 269 33.75 2.55 -2.74
C ALA A 269 33.30 3.99 -2.49
N PHE A 270 31.98 4.28 -2.59
CA PHE A 270 31.38 5.61 -2.49
C PHE A 270 31.95 6.63 -3.49
N ASP A 271 32.19 6.16 -4.70
CA ASP A 271 32.60 6.95 -5.85
C ASP A 271 31.42 7.24 -6.82
N GLU A 272 31.69 7.90 -7.94
CA GLU A 272 30.67 8.15 -8.98
C GLU A 272 30.01 6.87 -9.52
N LYS A 273 30.68 5.72 -9.44
CA LYS A 273 30.10 4.45 -9.86
C LYS A 273 29.07 3.96 -8.85
N THR A 274 29.30 4.19 -7.56
CA THR A 274 28.34 3.90 -6.51
C THR A 274 27.04 4.69 -6.70
N THR A 275 27.12 5.98 -7.03
CA THR A 275 25.93 6.80 -7.38
C THR A 275 25.13 6.17 -8.52
N LYS A 276 25.81 5.74 -9.58
CA LYS A 276 25.17 5.07 -10.72
C LYS A 276 24.58 3.71 -10.36
N ASP A 277 25.22 2.97 -9.46
CA ASP A 277 24.73 1.67 -9.01
C ASP A 277 23.47 1.83 -8.14
N ILE A 278 23.44 2.82 -7.23
CA ILE A 278 22.25 3.16 -6.43
C ILE A 278 21.09 3.54 -7.35
N ASN A 279 21.29 4.48 -8.28
CA ASN A 279 20.24 4.91 -9.20
C ASN A 279 19.73 3.75 -10.08
N ARG A 280 20.63 2.90 -10.56
CA ARG A 280 20.27 1.71 -11.33
C ARG A 280 19.50 0.68 -10.50
N TRP A 281 19.87 0.52 -9.23
CA TRP A 281 19.16 -0.36 -8.31
C TRP A 281 17.73 0.13 -8.08
N ILE A 282 17.52 1.43 -7.83
CA ILE A 282 16.21 2.04 -7.67
C ILE A 282 15.36 1.90 -8.93
N ASP A 283 15.92 2.23 -10.11
CA ASP A 283 15.24 2.12 -11.42
C ASP A 283 14.67 0.71 -11.63
N ARG A 284 15.45 -0.32 -11.31
CA ARG A 284 15.01 -1.72 -11.43
C ARG A 284 13.98 -2.12 -10.40
N ARG A 285 14.17 -1.72 -9.13
CA ARG A 285 13.27 -2.09 -8.04
C ARG A 285 11.91 -1.42 -8.14
N THR A 286 11.83 -0.30 -8.86
CA THR A 286 10.60 0.47 -9.09
C THR A 286 10.06 0.33 -10.52
N ASP A 287 10.47 -0.70 -11.26
CA ASP A 287 10.05 -0.95 -12.65
C ASP A 287 10.20 0.29 -13.56
N GLY A 288 11.29 1.04 -13.40
CA GLY A 288 11.60 2.24 -14.19
C GLY A 288 10.79 3.48 -13.80
N MET A 289 10.01 3.44 -12.71
CA MET A 289 9.18 4.56 -12.28
C MET A 289 9.98 5.67 -11.60
N ILE A 290 10.98 5.31 -10.82
CA ILE A 290 11.88 6.26 -10.14
C ILE A 290 13.27 6.14 -10.74
N LYS A 291 13.80 7.26 -11.19
CA LYS A 291 15.14 7.36 -11.80
C LYS A 291 15.91 8.52 -11.16
N ASP A 292 17.22 8.38 -11.12
CA ASP A 292 18.15 9.46 -10.81
C ASP A 292 17.81 10.23 -9.50
N ILE A 293 17.55 9.47 -8.41
CA ILE A 293 17.25 10.05 -7.09
C ILE A 293 18.48 10.67 -6.44
N MET A 294 19.68 10.20 -6.83
CA MET A 294 20.95 10.62 -6.27
C MET A 294 21.86 11.21 -7.36
N ASP A 295 22.30 12.45 -7.17
CA ASP A 295 23.19 13.14 -8.10
C ASP A 295 24.65 12.81 -7.81
N GLN A 296 25.06 12.91 -6.53
CA GLN A 296 26.42 12.64 -6.08
C GLN A 296 26.47 12.19 -4.63
N ILE A 297 27.51 11.44 -4.28
CA ILE A 297 27.81 11.04 -2.91
C ILE A 297 28.83 12.03 -2.33
N PRO A 298 28.53 12.72 -1.22
CA PRO A 298 29.48 13.57 -0.52
C PRO A 298 30.70 12.76 -0.03
N PRO A 299 31.93 13.31 -0.06
CA PRO A 299 33.14 12.58 0.32
C PRO A 299 33.15 12.04 1.77
N TYR A 300 32.41 12.70 2.66
CA TYR A 300 32.29 12.35 4.08
C TYR A 300 31.19 11.33 4.36
N ALA A 301 30.33 11.01 3.37
CA ALA A 301 29.30 10.02 3.55
C ALA A 301 29.91 8.63 3.71
N ILE A 302 29.41 7.87 4.68
CA ILE A 302 29.87 6.52 4.98
C ILE A 302 28.79 5.46 4.86
N MET A 303 27.52 5.85 4.94
CA MET A 303 26.38 4.97 4.78
C MET A 303 25.20 5.70 4.14
N TYR A 304 24.43 4.98 3.34
CA TYR A 304 23.11 5.37 2.86
C TYR A 304 22.11 4.26 3.14
N LEU A 305 21.00 4.63 3.76
CA LEU A 305 19.80 3.83 3.81
C LEU A 305 18.87 4.36 2.72
N VAL A 306 18.54 3.50 1.79
CA VAL A 306 17.74 3.88 0.62
C VAL A 306 16.42 3.13 0.66
N ASN A 307 15.32 3.87 0.67
CA ASN A 307 14.00 3.35 0.44
C ASN A 307 13.45 3.97 -0.85
N ALA A 308 12.83 3.16 -1.69
CA ALA A 308 12.15 3.59 -2.89
C ALA A 308 10.77 2.93 -2.94
N VAL A 309 9.73 3.73 -3.17
CA VAL A 309 8.35 3.28 -3.26
C VAL A 309 7.69 3.88 -4.49
N ALA A 310 7.08 3.01 -5.31
CA ALA A 310 6.31 3.41 -6.48
C ALA A 310 5.03 2.59 -6.55
N PHE A 311 3.96 3.15 -7.09
CA PHE A 311 2.66 2.51 -7.17
C PHE A 311 2.15 2.43 -8.60
N GLU A 312 1.62 1.27 -8.95
CA GLU A 312 0.86 1.03 -10.17
C GLU A 312 -0.43 0.30 -9.80
N GLY A 313 -1.58 0.86 -10.16
CA GLY A 313 -2.89 0.30 -9.85
C GLY A 313 -3.89 0.55 -10.98
N GLU A 314 -4.52 -0.51 -11.49
CA GLU A 314 -5.66 -0.40 -12.40
C GLU A 314 -6.94 -0.22 -11.58
N TRP A 315 -7.83 0.70 -12.02
CA TRP A 315 -9.14 0.81 -11.40
C TRP A 315 -9.90 -0.51 -11.48
N GLN A 316 -10.68 -0.81 -10.45
CA GLN A 316 -11.62 -1.94 -10.49
C GLN A 316 -12.60 -1.75 -11.64
N ASP A 317 -13.13 -0.53 -11.77
CA ASP A 317 -14.02 -0.09 -12.84
C ASP A 317 -13.37 1.12 -13.54
N PRO A 318 -12.61 0.90 -14.65
CA PRO A 318 -11.98 1.97 -15.43
C PRO A 318 -13.02 2.89 -16.09
N TYR A 319 -12.61 4.13 -16.36
CA TYR A 319 -13.47 5.08 -17.07
C TYR A 319 -13.48 4.80 -18.57
N GLU A 320 -14.66 4.88 -19.18
CA GLU A 320 -14.82 4.86 -20.62
C GLU A 320 -14.54 6.23 -21.22
N LYS A 321 -14.29 6.24 -22.55
CA LYS A 321 -13.97 7.48 -23.26
C LYS A 321 -15.08 8.53 -23.16
N GLU A 322 -16.33 8.08 -23.16
CA GLU A 322 -17.53 8.89 -23.07
C GLU A 322 -17.76 9.50 -21.67
N GLN A 323 -17.06 9.02 -20.68
CA GLN A 323 -17.08 9.52 -19.29
C GLN A 323 -16.02 10.59 -19.04
N VAL A 324 -15.18 10.91 -20.03
CA VAL A 324 -14.10 11.90 -19.90
C VAL A 324 -14.43 13.14 -20.72
N HIS A 325 -14.61 14.26 -20.03
CA HIS A 325 -14.98 15.54 -20.63
C HIS A 325 -14.10 16.67 -20.09
N ASP A 326 -13.94 17.71 -20.89
CA ASP A 326 -13.28 18.93 -20.44
C ASP A 326 -14.18 19.66 -19.43
N ALA A 327 -13.60 20.11 -18.31
CA ALA A 327 -14.27 20.86 -17.25
C ALA A 327 -13.30 21.87 -16.62
N ASP A 328 -13.84 22.88 -15.94
CA ASP A 328 -13.05 23.86 -15.23
C ASP A 328 -12.57 23.30 -13.87
N PHE A 329 -11.33 23.56 -13.54
CA PHE A 329 -10.76 23.37 -12.22
C PHE A 329 -10.29 24.73 -11.68
N TYR A 330 -10.65 25.05 -10.46
CA TYR A 330 -10.27 26.31 -9.81
C TYR A 330 -9.13 26.04 -8.84
N ASP A 331 -7.99 26.70 -9.03
CA ASP A 331 -6.84 26.57 -8.13
C ASP A 331 -7.06 27.29 -6.78
N ILE A 332 -6.06 27.16 -5.89
CA ILE A 332 -6.12 27.77 -4.55
C ILE A 332 -6.25 29.30 -4.57
N ASP A 333 -5.87 29.96 -5.66
CA ASP A 333 -5.97 31.42 -5.86
C ASP A 333 -7.25 31.81 -6.60
N GLY A 334 -8.09 30.85 -6.98
CA GLY A 334 -9.34 31.02 -7.72
C GLY A 334 -9.14 31.23 -9.23
N ASN A 335 -7.94 30.98 -9.78
CA ASN A 335 -7.77 30.93 -11.21
C ASN A 335 -8.30 29.62 -11.76
N HIS A 336 -8.92 29.64 -12.94
CA HIS A 336 -9.41 28.41 -13.55
C HIS A 336 -8.49 27.91 -14.66
N SER A 337 -8.42 26.59 -14.77
CA SER A 337 -7.79 25.85 -15.87
C SER A 337 -8.78 24.85 -16.43
N THR A 338 -8.63 24.46 -17.69
CA THR A 338 -9.42 23.38 -18.27
C THR A 338 -8.71 22.05 -18.06
N VAL A 339 -9.38 21.10 -17.40
CA VAL A 339 -8.88 19.76 -17.12
C VAL A 339 -9.73 18.70 -17.81
N SER A 340 -9.17 17.55 -18.08
CA SER A 340 -9.96 16.37 -18.50
C SER A 340 -10.55 15.71 -17.25
N MET A 341 -11.83 15.96 -17.00
CA MET A 341 -12.59 15.43 -15.86
C MET A 341 -13.16 14.05 -16.21
N MET A 342 -12.99 13.09 -15.35
CA MET A 342 -13.49 11.72 -15.45
C MET A 342 -14.69 11.54 -14.54
N TYR A 343 -15.84 11.13 -15.07
CA TYR A 343 -17.09 10.99 -14.34
C TYR A 343 -17.45 9.51 -14.15
N SER A 344 -17.82 9.14 -12.92
CA SER A 344 -18.28 7.77 -12.61
C SER A 344 -19.31 7.78 -11.46
N GLU A 345 -19.92 6.63 -11.26
CA GLU A 345 -20.68 6.31 -10.05
C GLU A 345 -19.80 5.47 -9.14
N GLU A 346 -19.62 5.94 -7.91
CA GLU A 346 -18.95 5.19 -6.86
C GLU A 346 -19.95 4.82 -5.76
N TYR A 347 -19.56 3.92 -4.84
CA TYR A 347 -20.52 3.37 -3.88
C TYR A 347 -20.09 3.59 -2.42
N SER A 348 -19.03 4.37 -2.19
CA SER A 348 -18.51 4.66 -0.85
C SER A 348 -18.37 6.16 -0.69
N PHE A 349 -19.37 6.77 -0.05
CA PHE A 349 -19.39 8.20 0.27
C PHE A 349 -18.71 8.48 1.59
N LEU A 350 -17.82 9.45 1.58
CA LEU A 350 -17.13 9.93 2.77
C LEU A 350 -17.71 11.26 3.21
N LYS A 351 -17.89 11.41 4.53
CA LYS A 351 -18.39 12.66 5.12
C LYS A 351 -17.65 13.00 6.39
N GLU A 352 -17.08 14.18 6.41
CA GLU A 352 -16.49 14.83 7.58
C GLU A 352 -17.27 16.10 7.95
N GLU A 353 -16.82 16.80 9.00
CA GLU A 353 -17.43 18.06 9.43
C GLU A 353 -17.29 19.16 8.37
N HIS A 354 -16.15 19.18 7.66
CA HIS A 354 -15.76 20.23 6.70
C HIS A 354 -15.33 19.68 5.33
N ALA A 355 -15.64 18.42 5.03
CA ALA A 355 -15.34 17.84 3.74
C ALA A 355 -16.32 16.72 3.38
N VAL A 356 -16.47 16.51 2.08
CA VAL A 356 -17.09 15.32 1.51
C VAL A 356 -16.10 14.60 0.63
N GLY A 357 -16.35 13.31 0.36
CA GLY A 357 -15.39 12.55 -0.44
C GLY A 357 -15.97 11.25 -0.96
N PHE A 358 -15.12 10.49 -1.59
CA PHE A 358 -15.45 9.15 -2.08
C PHE A 358 -14.23 8.23 -2.05
N ILE A 359 -14.51 6.93 -2.10
CA ILE A 359 -13.51 5.89 -2.30
C ILE A 359 -13.72 5.30 -3.70
N LYS A 360 -12.65 5.24 -4.50
CA LYS A 360 -12.60 4.54 -5.77
C LYS A 360 -11.64 3.35 -5.68
N PRO A 361 -12.14 2.10 -5.79
CA PRO A 361 -11.33 0.91 -5.65
C PRO A 361 -10.36 0.69 -6.81
N TYR A 362 -9.12 0.28 -6.51
CA TYR A 362 -8.29 -0.44 -7.46
C TYR A 362 -8.68 -1.93 -7.48
N LYS A 363 -8.24 -2.68 -8.48
CA LYS A 363 -8.57 -4.10 -8.64
C LYS A 363 -8.16 -4.93 -7.43
N GLU A 364 -6.99 -4.67 -6.86
CA GLU A 364 -6.42 -5.45 -5.77
C GLU A 364 -5.94 -4.55 -4.62
N GLY A 365 -6.32 -4.87 -3.40
CA GLY A 365 -5.75 -4.47 -2.12
C GLY A 365 -5.58 -2.99 -1.78
N PHE A 366 -5.85 -2.08 -2.72
CA PHE A 366 -5.71 -0.64 -2.53
C PHE A 366 -6.99 0.10 -2.93
N ASP A 367 -7.18 1.28 -2.34
CA ASP A 367 -8.25 2.19 -2.70
C ASP A 367 -7.70 3.62 -2.87
N PHE A 368 -8.26 4.34 -3.83
CA PHE A 368 -8.06 5.77 -3.94
C PHE A 368 -9.14 6.48 -3.13
N VAL A 369 -8.72 7.40 -2.29
CA VAL A 369 -9.57 8.24 -1.46
C VAL A 369 -9.44 9.66 -1.94
N ALA A 370 -10.55 10.36 -2.11
CA ALA A 370 -10.57 11.81 -2.32
C ALA A 370 -11.40 12.48 -1.23
N LEU A 371 -10.90 13.59 -0.70
CA LEU A 371 -11.57 14.44 0.28
C LEU A 371 -11.59 15.87 -0.26
N LEU A 372 -12.78 16.37 -0.51
CA LEU A 372 -13.05 17.71 -1.04
C LEU A 372 -13.53 18.61 0.09
N PRO A 373 -12.74 19.59 0.54
CA PRO A 373 -13.20 20.56 1.55
C PRO A 373 -14.44 21.33 1.09
N ASP A 374 -15.26 21.78 2.04
CA ASP A 374 -16.40 22.63 1.78
C ASP A 374 -16.00 23.89 0.99
N GLU A 375 -16.89 24.46 0.18
CA GLU A 375 -16.61 25.64 -0.67
C GLU A 375 -16.06 26.85 0.11
N ASN A 376 -16.41 26.97 1.38
CA ASN A 376 -15.95 28.05 2.25
C ASN A 376 -14.73 27.68 3.12
N MET A 377 -14.20 26.47 2.95
CA MET A 377 -13.05 25.97 3.70
C MET A 377 -11.80 26.04 2.85
N ASP A 378 -10.83 26.84 3.29
CA ASP A 378 -9.52 26.85 2.64
C ASP A 378 -8.82 25.49 2.83
N ILE A 379 -8.25 24.94 1.77
CA ILE A 379 -7.55 23.64 1.85
C ILE A 379 -6.40 23.66 2.86
N ARG A 380 -5.74 24.80 3.07
CA ARG A 380 -4.68 24.98 4.08
C ARG A 380 -5.23 24.79 5.49
N ASP A 381 -6.39 25.37 5.77
CA ASP A 381 -7.06 25.26 7.06
C ASP A 381 -7.57 23.82 7.27
N TYR A 382 -8.12 23.22 6.23
CA TYR A 382 -8.55 21.82 6.26
C TYR A 382 -7.39 20.88 6.56
N ILE A 383 -6.28 20.96 5.81
CA ILE A 383 -5.09 20.12 6.02
C ILE A 383 -4.55 20.34 7.44
N SER A 384 -4.49 21.58 7.95
CA SER A 384 -3.99 21.86 9.29
C SER A 384 -4.81 21.23 10.42
N GLN A 385 -6.10 20.95 10.18
CA GLN A 385 -7.03 20.34 11.13
C GLN A 385 -7.12 18.81 11.01
N MET A 386 -6.57 18.22 9.94
CA MET A 386 -6.53 16.78 9.78
C MET A 386 -5.78 16.11 10.94
N ASN A 387 -6.21 14.91 11.31
CA ASN A 387 -5.52 14.05 12.25
C ASN A 387 -5.74 12.58 11.89
N GLY A 388 -4.84 11.70 12.36
CA GLY A 388 -4.85 10.29 12.00
C GLY A 388 -6.13 9.56 12.45
N GLU A 389 -6.64 9.85 13.66
CA GLU A 389 -7.86 9.22 14.19
C GLU A 389 -9.08 9.54 13.33
N THR A 390 -9.29 10.83 13.01
CA THR A 390 -10.41 11.25 12.15
C THR A 390 -10.30 10.64 10.76
N PHE A 391 -9.10 10.65 10.16
CA PHE A 391 -8.87 10.05 8.85
C PHE A 391 -9.26 8.57 8.81
N LEU A 392 -8.74 7.75 9.74
CA LEU A 392 -9.08 6.32 9.82
C LEU A 392 -10.58 6.10 10.06
N LYS A 393 -11.18 6.93 10.94
CA LYS A 393 -12.60 6.86 11.24
C LYS A 393 -13.46 7.18 10.01
N THR A 394 -13.09 8.19 9.24
CA THR A 394 -13.78 8.58 8.00
C THR A 394 -13.77 7.44 7.00
N ILE A 395 -12.63 6.79 6.80
CA ILE A 395 -12.51 5.62 5.91
C ILE A 395 -13.38 4.45 6.43
N ALA A 396 -13.27 4.13 7.73
CA ALA A 396 -14.01 3.00 8.34
C ALA A 396 -15.53 3.22 8.38
N GLN A 397 -15.99 4.47 8.34
CA GLN A 397 -17.40 4.85 8.37
C GLN A 397 -17.95 5.30 7.00
N ALA A 398 -17.28 4.93 5.91
CA ALA A 398 -17.77 5.18 4.57
C ALA A 398 -19.23 4.70 4.42
N ASN A 399 -20.09 5.56 3.90
CA ASN A 399 -21.49 5.24 3.71
C ASN A 399 -21.70 4.52 2.37
N ASP A 400 -22.38 3.37 2.40
CA ASP A 400 -22.80 2.65 1.20
C ASP A 400 -23.94 3.42 0.51
N THR A 401 -23.60 4.39 -0.31
CA THR A 401 -24.56 5.17 -1.11
C THR A 401 -23.98 5.45 -2.49
N ILE A 402 -24.86 5.75 -3.45
CA ILE A 402 -24.42 6.12 -4.80
C ILE A 402 -23.85 7.54 -4.75
N VAL A 403 -22.63 7.70 -5.25
CA VAL A 403 -21.95 8.99 -5.37
C VAL A 403 -21.66 9.23 -6.84
N GLN A 404 -22.24 10.29 -7.40
CA GLN A 404 -21.84 10.80 -8.72
C GLN A 404 -20.53 11.55 -8.55
N THR A 405 -19.45 11.06 -9.16
CA THR A 405 -18.11 11.62 -8.96
C THR A 405 -17.59 12.28 -10.22
N GLY A 406 -16.78 13.32 -10.03
CA GLY A 406 -15.91 13.90 -11.05
C GLY A 406 -14.49 13.98 -10.53
N MET A 407 -13.57 13.31 -11.19
CA MET A 407 -12.15 13.31 -10.82
C MET A 407 -11.29 13.77 -12.00
N PRO A 408 -10.47 14.83 -11.85
CA PRO A 408 -9.60 15.27 -12.93
C PRO A 408 -8.49 14.24 -13.21
N LYS A 409 -8.05 14.12 -14.46
CA LYS A 409 -6.75 13.51 -14.74
C LYS A 409 -5.67 14.45 -14.25
N PHE A 410 -4.74 13.91 -13.47
CA PHE A 410 -3.65 14.73 -12.93
C PHE A 410 -2.35 13.96 -12.75
N LYS A 411 -1.28 14.72 -12.62
CA LYS A 411 0.04 14.23 -12.26
C LYS A 411 0.52 15.01 -11.03
N ALA A 412 1.11 14.30 -10.08
CA ALA A 412 1.82 14.92 -8.98
C ALA A 412 3.22 14.31 -8.90
N GLU A 413 4.21 15.15 -8.82
CA GLU A 413 5.61 14.76 -8.60
C GLU A 413 6.18 15.66 -7.52
N THR A 414 6.68 15.06 -6.46
CA THR A 414 7.30 15.76 -5.35
C THR A 414 8.71 15.22 -5.16
N GLN A 415 9.68 16.14 -5.10
CA GLN A 415 11.04 15.85 -4.63
C GLN A 415 11.33 16.77 -3.46
N LYS A 416 11.57 16.21 -2.29
CA LYS A 416 11.72 16.95 -1.05
C LYS A 416 12.84 16.41 -0.18
N GLU A 417 13.56 17.34 0.46
CA GLU A 417 14.45 17.03 1.57
C GLU A 417 13.62 17.08 2.86
N LEU A 418 13.54 15.96 3.58
CA LEU A 418 12.66 15.83 4.73
C LEU A 418 13.34 16.09 6.08
N ALA A 419 14.65 16.34 6.13
CA ALA A 419 15.35 16.57 7.40
C ALA A 419 14.70 17.68 8.22
N GLU A 420 14.42 18.85 7.61
CA GLU A 420 13.73 19.94 8.28
C GLU A 420 12.28 19.63 8.69
N VAL A 421 11.59 18.79 7.91
CA VAL A 421 10.22 18.32 8.23
C VAL A 421 10.24 17.49 9.50
N LEU A 422 11.17 16.53 9.56
CA LEU A 422 11.31 15.59 10.69
C LEU A 422 11.84 16.30 11.94
N ASP A 423 12.74 17.26 11.77
CA ASP A 423 13.19 18.13 12.86
C ASP A 423 12.01 18.87 13.49
N ARG A 424 11.15 19.52 12.68
CA ARG A 424 9.92 20.16 13.18
C ARG A 424 8.95 19.21 13.86
N MET A 425 8.96 17.92 13.47
CA MET A 425 8.14 16.90 14.13
C MET A 425 8.70 16.44 15.47
N GLY A 426 9.95 16.80 15.81
CA GLY A 426 10.58 16.49 17.10
C GLY A 426 11.80 15.56 17.02
N MET A 427 12.29 15.24 15.82
CA MET A 427 13.47 14.39 15.63
C MET A 427 14.73 15.26 15.50
N HIS A 428 15.15 15.90 16.58
CA HIS A 428 16.23 16.90 16.55
C HIS A 428 17.63 16.26 16.56
N ASP A 429 17.88 15.38 17.54
CA ASP A 429 19.22 14.84 17.79
C ASP A 429 19.74 14.02 16.62
N ALA A 430 18.87 13.31 15.93
CA ALA A 430 19.24 12.46 14.78
C ALA A 430 19.94 13.23 13.65
N PHE A 431 19.71 14.54 13.55
CA PHE A 431 20.30 15.44 12.52
C PHE A 431 21.49 16.26 13.04
N ASP A 432 21.76 16.26 14.34
CA ASP A 432 22.86 17.02 14.94
C ASP A 432 24.13 16.14 15.02
N GLU A 433 25.23 16.59 14.41
CA GLU A 433 26.51 15.86 14.38
C GLU A 433 27.13 15.55 15.75
N LYS A 434 26.67 16.25 16.82
CA LYS A 434 27.21 16.12 18.17
C LYS A 434 26.29 15.40 19.13
N LEU A 435 24.96 15.45 18.88
CA LEU A 435 23.94 14.90 19.76
C LEU A 435 23.43 13.54 19.29
N ALA A 436 23.51 13.26 17.99
CA ALA A 436 23.08 11.98 17.43
C ALA A 436 23.81 10.82 18.08
N ASP A 437 23.06 9.78 18.44
CA ASP A 437 23.59 8.49 18.93
C ASP A 437 23.11 7.34 18.03
N PHE A 438 23.93 7.01 17.03
CA PHE A 438 23.74 5.84 16.17
C PHE A 438 24.77 4.75 16.45
N SER A 439 25.12 4.57 17.72
CA SER A 439 26.13 3.59 18.16
C SER A 439 25.78 2.14 17.86
N GLN A 440 24.48 1.81 17.67
CA GLN A 440 24.05 0.46 17.25
C GLN A 440 24.18 0.24 15.73
N MET A 441 24.34 1.30 14.93
CA MET A 441 24.56 1.19 13.49
C MET A 441 25.96 0.66 13.13
N GLY A 442 26.95 1.01 13.95
CA GLY A 442 28.34 0.60 13.76
C GLY A 442 29.32 1.43 14.59
N ASN A 443 30.62 1.15 14.42
CA ASN A 443 31.68 1.80 15.17
C ASN A 443 32.56 2.68 14.30
N CYS A 444 32.73 3.95 14.67
CA CYS A 444 33.73 4.86 14.13
C CYS A 444 35.02 4.80 14.98
N LYS A 445 36.12 4.28 14.45
CA LYS A 445 37.39 4.09 15.19
C LYS A 445 38.11 5.38 15.57
N ASN A 446 37.88 6.44 14.79
CA ASN A 446 38.47 7.77 15.04
C ASN A 446 37.62 8.62 16.01
N GLY A 447 36.51 8.09 16.51
CA GLY A 447 35.61 8.79 17.43
C GLY A 447 34.70 9.81 16.77
N ASP A 448 34.57 9.80 15.43
CA ASP A 448 33.57 10.59 14.71
C ASP A 448 32.18 10.06 15.04
N ASN A 449 31.21 10.96 15.10
CA ASN A 449 29.83 10.61 15.37
C ASN A 449 29.06 10.38 14.06
N LEU A 450 28.06 9.47 14.10
CA LEU A 450 27.14 9.22 13.01
C LEU A 450 25.89 10.07 13.18
N TYR A 451 25.45 10.74 12.13
CA TYR A 451 24.20 11.48 12.12
C TYR A 451 23.55 11.43 10.74
N ILE A 452 22.24 11.69 10.68
CA ILE A 452 21.49 11.77 9.43
C ILE A 452 21.79 13.11 8.76
N SER A 453 22.53 13.09 7.66
CA SER A 453 22.84 14.30 6.93
C SER A 453 21.75 14.72 5.93
N ARG A 454 20.96 13.79 5.42
CA ARG A 454 19.90 14.02 4.41
C ARG A 454 18.84 12.93 4.43
N VAL A 455 17.59 13.33 4.18
CA VAL A 455 16.46 12.42 3.96
C VAL A 455 15.78 12.79 2.64
N LEU A 456 16.22 12.16 1.55
CA LEU A 456 15.70 12.42 0.21
C LEU A 456 14.42 11.63 -0.01
N HIS A 457 13.34 12.32 -0.36
CA HIS A 457 12.06 11.73 -0.69
C HIS A 457 11.63 12.15 -2.09
N ARG A 458 11.28 11.18 -2.93
CA ARG A 458 10.73 11.44 -4.26
C ARG A 458 9.54 10.54 -4.50
N THR A 459 8.43 11.15 -4.89
CA THR A 459 7.19 10.49 -5.25
C THR A 459 6.70 10.97 -6.60
N LYS A 460 6.03 10.09 -7.33
CA LYS A 460 5.40 10.41 -8.61
C LYS A 460 4.15 9.58 -8.78
N ILE A 461 3.07 10.22 -9.18
CA ILE A 461 1.79 9.61 -9.51
C ILE A 461 1.24 10.22 -10.80
N GLU A 462 0.56 9.39 -11.59
CA GLU A 462 -0.22 9.82 -12.74
C GLU A 462 -1.57 9.12 -12.68
N VAL A 463 -2.64 9.89 -12.43
CA VAL A 463 -4.01 9.42 -12.36
C VAL A 463 -4.70 9.66 -13.68
N ASN A 464 -5.22 8.60 -14.28
CA ASN A 464 -5.90 8.62 -15.57
C ASN A 464 -7.09 7.66 -15.62
N GLU A 465 -7.74 7.53 -16.78
CA GLU A 465 -8.93 6.70 -16.96
C GLU A 465 -8.75 5.21 -16.65
N LEU A 466 -7.53 4.70 -16.71
CA LEU A 466 -7.25 3.28 -16.51
C LEU A 466 -6.83 2.96 -15.07
N GLY A 467 -6.36 3.97 -14.34
CA GLY A 467 -5.79 3.81 -13.00
C GLY A 467 -4.70 4.82 -12.70
N THR A 468 -3.82 4.40 -11.81
CA THR A 468 -2.57 5.10 -11.51
C THR A 468 -1.43 4.38 -12.24
N LYS A 469 -0.78 5.08 -13.18
CA LYS A 469 0.25 4.55 -14.10
C LYS A 469 -0.20 3.31 -14.91
N ALA A 470 -1.49 3.14 -15.18
CA ALA A 470 -2.00 1.96 -15.90
C ALA A 470 -1.73 2.03 -17.42
N GLY A 471 -1.33 0.89 -17.99
CA GLY A 471 -1.23 0.65 -19.43
C GLY A 471 -2.41 -0.18 -19.95
N ALA A 472 -2.79 0.01 -21.20
CA ALA A 472 -3.94 -0.55 -21.94
C ALA A 472 -4.78 -1.66 -21.25
N ALA A 473 -6.02 -1.34 -20.89
CA ALA A 473 -7.00 -2.26 -20.31
C ALA A 473 -8.04 -2.72 -21.34
N THR A 474 -8.62 -3.91 -21.09
CA THR A 474 -9.76 -4.46 -21.83
C THR A 474 -11.03 -4.17 -21.04
N VAL A 475 -11.95 -3.40 -21.62
CA VAL A 475 -13.22 -3.00 -20.99
C VAL A 475 -14.22 -4.16 -21.01
N VAL A 476 -14.95 -4.35 -19.90
CA VAL A 476 -16.09 -5.24 -19.79
C VAL A 476 -17.30 -4.41 -19.34
N GLU A 477 -18.26 -4.25 -20.23
CA GLU A 477 -19.50 -3.50 -19.99
C GLU A 477 -20.43 -4.24 -19.02
N VAL A 478 -20.91 -3.56 -17.97
CA VAL A 478 -21.92 -4.07 -17.04
C VAL A 478 -22.98 -3.00 -16.81
N GLU A 479 -24.17 -3.19 -17.38
CA GLU A 479 -25.33 -2.33 -17.11
C GLU A 479 -26.05 -2.74 -15.82
N THR A 480 -26.41 -1.75 -14.98
CA THR A 480 -27.32 -1.95 -13.84
C THR A 480 -28.54 -1.07 -13.97
N MET A 481 -29.75 -1.66 -13.90
CA MET A 481 -30.98 -0.91 -13.67
C MET A 481 -31.33 -0.97 -12.19
N GLY A 482 -31.16 0.13 -11.47
CA GLY A 482 -31.52 0.31 -10.07
C GLY A 482 -32.47 1.47 -9.86
N CYS A 483 -33.29 1.36 -8.81
CA CYS A 483 -34.22 2.43 -8.35
C CYS A 483 -33.34 3.55 -7.70
N PRO A 484 -33.67 4.85 -7.87
CA PRO A 484 -32.87 5.92 -7.31
C PRO A 484 -32.96 5.89 -5.78
N GLU A 485 -31.89 5.47 -5.13
CA GLU A 485 -31.57 5.80 -3.74
C GLU A 485 -30.94 7.21 -3.71
N ALA A 486 -30.83 7.81 -2.52
CA ALA A 486 -30.22 9.13 -2.38
C ALA A 486 -28.86 9.16 -3.08
N VAL A 487 -28.68 10.10 -4.01
CA VAL A 487 -27.45 10.25 -4.79
C VAL A 487 -26.70 11.44 -4.24
N GLU A 488 -25.50 11.20 -3.73
CA GLU A 488 -24.55 12.25 -3.37
C GLU A 488 -23.75 12.68 -4.60
N ASN A 489 -23.19 13.89 -4.58
CA ASN A 489 -22.41 14.42 -5.70
C ASN A 489 -21.08 15.01 -5.19
N VAL A 490 -19.95 14.51 -5.71
CA VAL A 490 -18.60 14.98 -5.36
C VAL A 490 -17.80 15.17 -6.63
N VAL A 491 -17.66 16.42 -7.06
CA VAL A 491 -16.84 16.80 -8.22
C VAL A 491 -15.59 17.53 -7.72
N LEU A 492 -14.42 16.98 -8.01
CA LEU A 492 -13.13 17.53 -7.62
C LEU A 492 -12.74 18.68 -8.59
N ASP A 493 -13.48 19.77 -8.52
CA ASP A 493 -13.33 20.96 -9.37
C ASP A 493 -12.50 22.09 -8.73
N ARG A 494 -11.99 21.85 -7.51
CA ARG A 494 -11.19 22.77 -6.71
C ARG A 494 -10.18 21.99 -5.84
N PRO A 495 -9.29 22.65 -5.08
CA PRO A 495 -8.27 21.98 -4.29
C PRO A 495 -8.84 20.87 -3.39
N PHE A 496 -8.23 19.69 -3.46
CA PHE A 496 -8.67 18.51 -2.72
C PHE A 496 -7.48 17.72 -2.16
N VAL A 497 -7.70 16.99 -1.08
CA VAL A 497 -6.77 15.99 -0.55
C VAL A 497 -7.08 14.64 -1.16
N TYR A 498 -6.06 13.89 -1.50
CA TYR A 498 -6.19 12.51 -1.95
C TYR A 498 -5.22 11.58 -1.23
N ALA A 499 -5.58 10.31 -1.15
CA ALA A 499 -4.71 9.26 -0.64
C ALA A 499 -4.85 7.97 -1.46
N ILE A 500 -3.78 7.18 -1.50
CA ILE A 500 -3.87 5.77 -1.85
C ILE A 500 -3.71 5.03 -0.52
N ILE A 501 -4.72 4.26 -0.15
CA ILE A 501 -4.76 3.54 1.12
C ILE A 501 -4.62 2.04 0.90
N ASP A 502 -4.01 1.35 1.86
CA ASP A 502 -4.17 -0.09 2.00
C ASP A 502 -5.61 -0.39 2.43
N ARG A 503 -6.31 -1.22 1.66
CA ARG A 503 -7.75 -1.48 1.85
C ARG A 503 -8.05 -2.21 3.15
N GLU A 504 -7.14 -3.06 3.60
CA GLU A 504 -7.35 -3.88 4.80
C GLU A 504 -7.33 -3.03 6.08
N ASN A 505 -6.38 -2.08 6.16
CA ASN A 505 -6.14 -1.29 7.37
C ASN A 505 -6.62 0.17 7.23
N GLY A 506 -6.96 0.64 6.04
CA GLY A 506 -7.35 2.02 5.76
C GLY A 506 -6.20 3.04 5.88
N ILE A 507 -4.96 2.59 6.03
CA ILE A 507 -3.80 3.47 6.22
C ILE A 507 -3.25 3.99 4.89
N PRO A 508 -2.78 5.27 4.82
CA PRO A 508 -2.33 5.86 3.58
C PRO A 508 -0.90 5.43 3.24
N VAL A 509 -0.72 4.75 2.10
CA VAL A 509 0.61 4.48 1.51
C VAL A 509 1.13 5.69 0.73
N PHE A 510 0.23 6.50 0.18
CA PHE A 510 0.47 7.85 -0.35
C PHE A 510 -0.61 8.79 0.12
N ILE A 511 -0.24 10.04 0.36
CA ILE A 511 -1.18 11.12 0.66
C ILE A 511 -0.67 12.42 0.02
N GLY A 512 -1.59 13.22 -0.50
CA GLY A 512 -1.25 14.46 -1.18
C GLY A 512 -2.40 15.43 -1.29
N ALA A 513 -2.08 16.63 -1.77
CA ALA A 513 -3.05 17.66 -2.13
C ALA A 513 -2.83 18.08 -3.59
N ALA A 514 -3.92 18.29 -4.31
CA ALA A 514 -3.95 18.87 -5.64
C ALA A 514 -4.48 20.30 -5.53
N ASP A 515 -3.57 21.26 -5.53
CA ASP A 515 -3.89 22.69 -5.37
C ASP A 515 -4.07 23.40 -6.71
N ALA A 516 -3.43 22.89 -7.77
CA ALA A 516 -3.45 23.46 -9.12
C ALA A 516 -3.30 22.34 -10.16
N LEU A 517 -4.13 22.35 -11.20
CA LEU A 517 -4.12 21.34 -12.26
C LEU A 517 -4.13 21.97 -13.64
#